data_e07773b95786243cda006d9b8aee22f9
#
_entry.id   e07773b95786243cda006d9b8aee22f9
#
_cell.length_a   1.000
_cell.length_b   1.000
_cell.length_c   1.000
_cell.angle_alpha   90.00
_cell.angle_beta   90.00
_cell.angle_gamma   90.00
#
_symmetry.space_group_name_H-M   'P 1'
#
loop_
_entity.id
_entity.type
_entity.pdbx_description
1 polymer ?
#
loop_
_entity_poly.entity_id
_entity_poly.type
_entity_poly.pdbx_seq_one_letter_code
_entity_poly.pdbx_strand_id
1 'polypeptide(L)'
;MLAIEVGPVDVARTRYAISPLGEATQALRVVAGVQAAGPLRPWAERIAPRYEQLRRQVPAVGALTTLFRRGAYNADFIHPPPSGSGGDFAAELAVVRATPLRRARLELARNLEGLRTPPRYVQRILDAPDVVTRLADALEASWQALVEPDWPRLRAVLERDLVRRAGHLAMYGWAAALSDLDSRVSWRSEGRPGPSRCARARVPNGTGTGWPARACC
;
A
#
# COMPACT_ATOMS: atom_id res chain seq x y z
N MET A 1 -4.50 -2.02 -19.02
CA MET A 1 -3.44 -3.02 -18.79
C MET A 1 -2.20 -2.23 -18.40
N LEU A 2 -1.58 -2.53 -17.25
CA LEU A 2 -0.33 -1.91 -16.81
C LEU A 2 0.81 -2.84 -17.25
N ALA A 3 1.81 -2.33 -17.95
CA ALA A 3 3.04 -3.04 -18.25
C ALA A 3 4.16 -2.42 -17.42
N ILE A 4 4.91 -3.24 -16.70
CA ILE A 4 6.09 -2.84 -15.93
C ILE A 4 7.29 -3.51 -16.58
N GLU A 5 8.25 -2.70 -17.01
CA GLU A 5 9.53 -3.21 -17.51
C GLU A 5 10.50 -3.32 -16.34
N VAL A 6 11.14 -4.47 -16.22
CA VAL A 6 12.08 -4.76 -15.14
C VAL A 6 13.39 -5.22 -15.75
N GLY A 7 14.44 -4.42 -15.57
CA GLY A 7 15.79 -4.72 -16.03
C GLY A 7 16.62 -5.49 -14.99
N PRO A 8 17.84 -5.94 -15.38
CA PRO A 8 18.74 -6.64 -14.45
C PRO A 8 19.07 -5.85 -13.19
N VAL A 9 19.19 -4.53 -13.30
CA VAL A 9 19.47 -3.63 -12.16
C VAL A 9 18.28 -3.60 -11.20
N ASP A 10 17.04 -3.57 -11.73
CA ASP A 10 15.83 -3.56 -10.90
C ASP A 10 15.69 -4.88 -10.15
N VAL A 11 15.94 -6.01 -10.84
CA VAL A 11 15.99 -7.34 -10.24
C VAL A 11 17.02 -7.38 -9.10
N ALA A 12 18.23 -6.88 -9.31
CA ALA A 12 19.29 -6.87 -8.31
C ALA A 12 18.96 -6.00 -7.09
N ARG A 13 18.14 -4.97 -7.28
CA ARG A 13 17.72 -4.03 -6.22
C ARG A 13 16.42 -4.42 -5.52
N THR A 14 15.65 -5.33 -6.11
CA THR A 14 14.37 -5.74 -5.51
C THR A 14 14.58 -6.40 -4.16
N ARG A 15 13.78 -6.01 -3.18
CA ARG A 15 13.81 -6.54 -1.81
C ARG A 15 12.39 -6.84 -1.35
N TYR A 16 12.25 -7.84 -0.52
CA TYR A 16 11.04 -8.07 0.26
C TYR A 16 11.13 -7.28 1.56
N ALA A 17 10.07 -6.63 1.93
CA ALA A 17 10.00 -5.86 3.17
C ALA A 17 8.64 -6.01 3.85
N ILE A 18 8.63 -5.93 5.17
CA ILE A 18 7.42 -5.83 5.99
C ILE A 18 7.22 -4.35 6.31
N SER A 19 6.04 -3.82 6.00
CA SER A 19 5.68 -2.42 6.24
C SER A 19 4.50 -2.31 7.20
N PRO A 20 4.72 -1.99 8.48
CA PRO A 20 3.63 -1.73 9.42
C PRO A 20 2.68 -0.63 8.96
N LEU A 21 3.20 0.44 8.36
CA LEU A 21 2.39 1.50 7.77
C LEU A 21 1.57 0.99 6.58
N GLY A 22 2.16 0.10 5.78
CA GLY A 22 1.47 -0.63 4.73
C GLY A 22 0.28 -1.43 5.26
N GLU A 23 0.48 -2.18 6.33
CA GLU A 23 -0.59 -2.96 6.96
C GLU A 23 -1.68 -2.05 7.54
N ALA A 24 -1.33 -0.90 8.14
CA ALA A 24 -2.31 0.08 8.62
C ALA A 24 -3.16 0.65 7.48
N THR A 25 -2.55 0.99 6.35
CA THR A 25 -3.29 1.47 5.18
C THR A 25 -4.17 0.39 4.56
N GLN A 26 -3.73 -0.87 4.54
CA GLN A 26 -4.53 -1.99 4.06
C GLN A 26 -5.70 -2.31 5.00
N ALA A 27 -5.47 -2.27 6.30
CA ALA A 27 -6.54 -2.39 7.30
C ALA A 27 -7.65 -1.36 7.05
N LEU A 28 -7.27 -0.09 6.89
CA LEU A 28 -8.22 0.99 6.58
C LEU A 28 -8.98 0.74 5.27
N ARG A 29 -8.30 0.28 4.20
CA ARG A 29 -8.95 -0.03 2.92
C ARG A 29 -10.01 -1.12 3.06
N VAL A 30 -9.72 -2.14 3.86
CA VAL A 30 -10.65 -3.25 4.10
C VAL A 30 -11.84 -2.79 4.93
N VAL A 31 -11.62 -2.13 6.07
CA VAL A 31 -12.73 -1.73 6.96
C VAL A 31 -13.56 -0.58 6.40
N ALA A 32 -12.98 0.27 5.54
CA ALA A 32 -13.71 1.31 4.81
C ALA A 32 -14.46 0.77 3.56
N GLY A 33 -14.39 -0.53 3.28
CA GLY A 33 -15.06 -1.15 2.13
C GLY A 33 -14.43 -0.82 0.77
N VAL A 34 -13.27 -0.18 0.75
CA VAL A 34 -12.53 0.12 -0.49
C VAL A 34 -11.97 -1.16 -1.11
N GLN A 35 -11.60 -2.12 -0.27
CA GLN A 35 -11.10 -3.43 -0.67
C GLN A 35 -11.92 -4.53 -0.03
N ALA A 36 -12.21 -5.60 -0.78
CA ALA A 36 -12.90 -6.75 -0.24
C ALA A 36 -12.06 -7.45 0.83
N ALA A 37 -12.67 -7.82 1.93
CA ALA A 37 -11.98 -8.48 3.04
C ALA A 37 -11.49 -9.90 2.69
N GLY A 38 -12.19 -10.61 1.78
CA GLY A 38 -11.82 -11.98 1.41
C GLY A 38 -11.65 -12.88 2.65
N PRO A 39 -10.51 -13.60 2.77
CA PRO A 39 -10.21 -14.42 3.94
C PRO A 39 -10.09 -13.64 5.25
N LEU A 40 -9.86 -12.32 5.19
CA LEU A 40 -9.74 -11.46 6.38
C LEU A 40 -11.10 -10.98 6.91
N ARG A 41 -12.22 -11.46 6.34
CA ARG A 41 -13.57 -11.04 6.77
C ARG A 41 -13.79 -11.16 8.29
N PRO A 42 -13.49 -12.27 8.96
CA PRO A 42 -13.71 -12.40 10.41
C PRO A 42 -12.90 -11.37 11.21
N TRP A 43 -11.70 -11.06 10.77
CA TRP A 43 -10.88 -10.02 11.38
C TRP A 43 -11.47 -8.63 11.14
N ALA A 44 -11.87 -8.32 9.92
CA ALA A 44 -12.45 -7.04 9.55
C ALA A 44 -13.76 -6.77 10.33
N GLU A 45 -14.63 -7.77 10.47
CA GLU A 45 -15.85 -7.69 11.27
C GLU A 45 -15.55 -7.41 12.75
N ARG A 46 -14.52 -8.05 13.30
CA ARG A 46 -14.10 -7.85 14.69
C ARG A 46 -13.58 -6.42 14.96
N ILE A 47 -12.87 -5.80 14.01
CA ILE A 47 -12.30 -4.46 14.18
C ILE A 47 -13.24 -3.32 13.68
N ALA A 48 -14.30 -3.64 12.94
CA ALA A 48 -15.24 -2.65 12.41
C ALA A 48 -15.80 -1.68 13.47
N PRO A 49 -16.21 -2.12 14.68
CA PRO A 49 -16.67 -1.19 15.72
C PRO A 49 -15.60 -0.20 16.15
N ARG A 50 -14.33 -0.63 16.25
CA ARG A 50 -13.20 0.24 16.58
C ARG A 50 -12.96 1.28 15.49
N TYR A 51 -13.05 0.88 14.23
CA TYR A 51 -12.94 1.79 13.09
C TYR A 51 -14.04 2.84 13.10
N GLU A 52 -15.29 2.45 13.35
CA GLU A 52 -16.41 3.40 13.42
C GLU A 52 -16.26 4.39 14.59
N GLN A 53 -15.74 3.95 15.72
CA GLN A 53 -15.41 4.83 16.85
C GLN A 53 -14.28 5.78 16.47
N LEU A 54 -13.19 5.27 15.91
CA LEU A 54 -12.04 6.04 15.47
C LEU A 54 -12.43 7.13 14.47
N ARG A 55 -13.23 6.79 13.46
CA ARG A 55 -13.69 7.73 12.43
C ARG A 55 -14.53 8.88 13.00
N ARG A 56 -15.28 8.63 14.09
CA ARG A 56 -16.02 9.68 14.81
C ARG A 56 -15.11 10.57 15.64
N GLN A 57 -14.09 9.99 16.27
CA GLN A 57 -13.17 10.73 17.15
C GLN A 57 -12.11 11.50 16.37
N VAL A 58 -11.66 10.95 15.24
CA VAL A 58 -10.61 11.50 14.40
C VAL A 58 -11.14 11.71 12.96
N PRO A 59 -11.77 12.86 12.66
CA PRO A 59 -12.36 13.12 11.34
C PRO A 59 -11.37 12.99 10.17
N ALA A 60 -10.07 13.20 10.42
CA ALA A 60 -9.01 13.01 9.43
C ALA A 60 -8.89 11.57 8.94
N VAL A 61 -9.35 10.56 9.69
CA VAL A 61 -9.46 9.16 9.22
C VAL A 61 -10.47 9.06 8.08
N GLY A 62 -11.59 9.78 8.16
CA GLY A 62 -12.56 9.87 7.07
C GLY A 62 -12.00 10.54 5.82
N ALA A 63 -11.19 11.60 5.99
CA ALA A 63 -10.49 12.23 4.89
C ALA A 63 -9.44 11.28 4.27
N LEU A 64 -8.67 10.59 5.09
CA LEU A 64 -7.67 9.61 4.66
C LEU A 64 -8.30 8.47 3.84
N THR A 65 -9.42 7.90 4.31
CA THR A 65 -10.10 6.81 3.59
C THR A 65 -10.73 7.26 2.27
N THR A 66 -11.08 8.53 2.13
CA THR A 66 -11.55 9.10 0.86
C THR A 66 -10.45 9.09 -0.22
N LEU A 67 -9.18 9.14 0.19
CA LEU A 67 -8.03 9.09 -0.72
C LEU A 67 -7.73 7.68 -1.24
N PHE A 68 -8.27 6.64 -0.61
CA PHE A 68 -8.06 5.27 -1.09
C PHE A 68 -9.02 4.95 -2.24
N ARG A 69 -8.45 4.71 -3.42
CA ARG A 69 -9.22 4.46 -4.63
C ARG A 69 -8.84 3.13 -5.27
N ARG A 70 -9.83 2.44 -5.82
CA ARG A 70 -9.60 1.27 -6.66
C ARG A 70 -9.28 1.71 -8.08
N GLY A 71 -8.23 1.13 -8.67
CA GLY A 71 -7.93 1.32 -10.09
C GLY A 71 -7.55 2.74 -10.48
N ALA A 72 -7.29 3.62 -9.50
CA ALA A 72 -6.87 5.00 -9.73
C ALA A 72 -5.62 5.31 -8.92
N TYR A 73 -5.06 6.50 -9.17
CA TYR A 73 -3.91 6.97 -8.43
C TYR A 73 -4.24 7.14 -6.95
N ASN A 74 -3.36 6.70 -6.09
CA ASN A 74 -3.39 6.95 -4.66
C ASN A 74 -2.14 7.77 -4.31
N ALA A 75 -2.30 8.78 -3.45
CA ALA A 75 -1.19 9.67 -3.07
C ALA A 75 -0.03 8.86 -2.46
N ASP A 76 1.13 8.93 -3.08
CA ASP A 76 2.28 8.09 -2.75
C ASP A 76 2.88 8.43 -1.39
N PHE A 77 2.81 9.70 -0.98
CA PHE A 77 3.36 10.14 0.30
C PHE A 77 2.66 9.51 1.52
N ILE A 78 1.41 9.06 1.38
CA ILE A 78 0.66 8.40 2.47
C ILE A 78 1.20 6.99 2.74
N HIS A 79 1.80 6.37 1.75
CA HIS A 79 2.32 5.01 1.83
C HIS A 79 3.68 4.94 1.14
N PRO A 80 4.72 5.58 1.72
CA PRO A 80 6.07 5.51 1.19
C PRO A 80 6.58 4.06 1.23
N PRO A 81 7.46 3.68 0.29
CA PRO A 81 8.10 2.37 0.35
C PRO A 81 8.96 2.27 1.61
N PRO A 82 8.98 1.10 2.29
CA PRO A 82 9.80 0.90 3.48
C PRO A 82 11.29 1.04 3.15
N SER A 83 12.05 1.64 4.06
CA SER A 83 13.48 1.89 3.89
C SER A 83 14.38 0.68 4.19
N GLY A 84 13.82 -0.43 4.67
CA GLY A 84 14.57 -1.63 5.08
C GLY A 84 13.72 -2.89 5.02
N SER A 85 14.27 -4.02 5.43
CA SER A 85 13.61 -5.33 5.42
C SER A 85 12.65 -5.56 6.61
N GLY A 86 12.86 -4.87 7.73
CA GLY A 86 12.03 -4.97 8.93
C GLY A 86 11.47 -3.61 9.30
N GLY A 87 10.19 -3.39 9.04
CA GLY A 87 9.56 -2.11 9.23
C GLY A 87 9.38 -1.74 10.70
N ASP A 88 9.70 -0.50 11.00
CA ASP A 88 9.29 0.20 12.21
C ASP A 88 8.22 1.23 11.81
N PHE A 89 7.05 1.13 12.42
CA PHE A 89 5.93 2.03 12.13
C PHE A 89 6.31 3.51 12.34
N ALA A 90 7.01 3.82 13.43
CA ALA A 90 7.39 5.20 13.74
C ALA A 90 8.37 5.77 12.70
N ALA A 91 9.32 4.97 12.23
CA ALA A 91 10.25 5.36 11.18
C ALA A 91 9.53 5.61 9.84
N GLU A 92 8.61 4.72 9.44
CA GLU A 92 7.82 4.90 8.23
C GLU A 92 6.88 6.12 8.31
N LEU A 93 6.24 6.32 9.46
CA LEU A 93 5.40 7.49 9.71
C LEU A 93 6.20 8.80 9.68
N ALA A 94 7.43 8.79 10.16
CA ALA A 94 8.32 9.96 10.10
C ALA A 94 8.58 10.39 8.64
N VAL A 95 8.69 9.45 7.71
CA VAL A 95 8.80 9.75 6.26
C VAL A 95 7.55 10.46 5.75
N VAL A 96 6.36 10.00 6.16
CA VAL A 96 5.09 10.68 5.83
C VAL A 96 5.10 12.10 6.38
N ARG A 97 5.43 12.29 7.66
CA ARG A 97 5.49 13.60 8.33
C ARG A 97 6.49 14.56 7.69
N ALA A 98 7.61 14.03 7.18
CA ALA A 98 8.63 14.81 6.50
C ALA A 98 8.27 15.23 5.06
N THR A 99 7.10 14.81 4.55
CA THR A 99 6.69 15.14 3.18
C THR A 99 6.47 16.65 3.02
N PRO A 100 7.16 17.34 2.10
CA PRO A 100 6.95 18.75 1.87
C PRO A 100 5.51 19.04 1.45
N LEU A 101 4.89 20.08 2.01
CA LEU A 101 3.50 20.46 1.75
C LEU A 101 3.22 20.60 0.26
N ARG A 102 4.14 21.20 -0.52
CA ARG A 102 4.00 21.35 -1.97
C ARG A 102 3.83 19.98 -2.67
N ARG A 103 4.63 19.00 -2.29
CA ARG A 103 4.53 17.64 -2.82
C ARG A 103 3.20 17.00 -2.46
N ALA A 104 2.83 17.06 -1.18
CA ALA A 104 1.56 16.52 -0.71
C ALA A 104 0.37 17.14 -1.47
N ARG A 105 0.37 18.46 -1.71
CA ARG A 105 -0.67 19.14 -2.48
C ARG A 105 -0.79 18.64 -3.91
N LEU A 106 0.32 18.45 -4.61
CA LEU A 106 0.33 17.92 -5.97
C LEU A 106 -0.23 16.49 -6.02
N GLU A 107 0.18 15.64 -5.09
CA GLU A 107 -0.29 14.26 -5.02
C GLU A 107 -1.77 14.17 -4.61
N LEU A 108 -2.24 15.01 -3.69
CA LEU A 108 -3.66 15.10 -3.31
C LEU A 108 -4.52 15.58 -4.47
N ALA A 109 -4.10 16.63 -5.18
CA ALA A 109 -4.82 17.13 -6.33
C ALA A 109 -4.99 16.03 -7.40
N ARG A 110 -3.92 15.34 -7.74
CA ARG A 110 -3.94 14.19 -8.65
C ARG A 110 -4.82 13.04 -8.14
N ASN A 111 -4.78 12.76 -6.85
CA ASN A 111 -5.61 11.71 -6.25
C ASN A 111 -7.10 12.03 -6.37
N LEU A 112 -7.47 13.29 -6.23
CA LEU A 112 -8.87 13.76 -6.27
C LEU A 112 -9.41 13.95 -7.68
N GLU A 113 -8.58 13.86 -8.72
CA GLU A 113 -9.02 13.99 -10.12
C GLU A 113 -10.13 12.99 -10.45
N GLY A 114 -11.21 13.49 -11.06
CA GLY A 114 -12.37 12.69 -11.45
C GLY A 114 -13.22 12.16 -10.31
N LEU A 115 -12.95 12.54 -9.06
CA LEU A 115 -13.84 12.25 -7.93
C LEU A 115 -15.00 13.26 -7.90
N ARG A 116 -16.15 12.78 -7.41
CA ARG A 116 -17.20 13.69 -6.93
C ARG A 116 -16.64 14.53 -5.79
N THR A 117 -17.09 15.76 -5.70
CA THR A 117 -16.69 16.68 -4.62
C THR A 117 -16.84 15.99 -3.25
N PRO A 118 -15.75 15.86 -2.49
CA PRO A 118 -15.82 15.26 -1.17
C PRO A 118 -16.72 16.07 -0.21
N PRO A 119 -17.21 15.47 0.88
CA PRO A 119 -17.94 16.19 1.90
C PRO A 119 -17.15 17.40 2.43
N ARG A 120 -17.85 18.48 2.80
CA ARG A 120 -17.21 19.75 3.25
C ARG A 120 -16.19 19.57 4.38
N TYR A 121 -16.41 18.64 5.30
CA TYR A 121 -15.45 18.39 6.38
C TYR A 121 -14.15 17.76 5.86
N VAL A 122 -14.25 16.87 4.86
CA VAL A 122 -13.09 16.27 4.18
C VAL A 122 -12.30 17.34 3.45
N GLN A 123 -12.98 18.20 2.68
CA GLN A 123 -12.34 19.31 1.97
C GLN A 123 -11.55 20.19 2.94
N ARG A 124 -12.18 20.63 4.05
CA ARG A 124 -11.51 21.47 5.06
C ARG A 124 -10.23 20.80 5.61
N ILE A 125 -10.22 19.47 5.77
CA ILE A 125 -9.04 18.75 6.24
C ILE A 125 -7.98 18.71 5.14
N LEU A 126 -8.38 18.37 3.91
CA LEU A 126 -7.45 18.24 2.78
C LEU A 126 -6.89 19.60 2.34
N ASP A 127 -7.64 20.69 2.54
CA ASP A 127 -7.21 22.06 2.23
C ASP A 127 -6.41 22.75 3.35
N ALA A 128 -6.36 22.14 4.54
CA ALA A 128 -5.68 22.71 5.70
C ALA A 128 -4.15 22.85 5.45
N PRO A 129 -3.49 23.90 5.96
CA PRO A 129 -2.05 24.10 5.78
C PRO A 129 -1.21 22.99 6.44
N ASP A 130 -1.76 22.32 7.44
CA ASP A 130 -1.17 21.23 8.20
C ASP A 130 -1.68 19.84 7.75
N VAL A 131 -2.16 19.70 6.50
CA VAL A 131 -2.76 18.46 5.97
C VAL A 131 -1.85 17.24 6.13
N VAL A 132 -0.54 17.39 5.94
CA VAL A 132 0.43 16.29 6.11
C VAL A 132 0.41 15.76 7.53
N THR A 133 0.48 16.67 8.51
CA THR A 133 0.42 16.32 9.93
C THR A 133 -0.92 15.65 10.27
N ARG A 134 -2.05 16.21 9.83
CA ARG A 134 -3.38 15.63 10.09
C ARG A 134 -3.54 14.23 9.51
N LEU A 135 -3.04 13.99 8.31
CA LEU A 135 -3.10 12.67 7.70
C LEU A 135 -2.14 11.68 8.35
N ALA A 136 -0.96 12.14 8.78
CA ALA A 136 -0.03 11.33 9.55
C ALA A 136 -0.59 10.94 10.92
N ASP A 137 -1.22 11.88 11.63
CA ASP A 137 -1.89 11.62 12.92
C ASP A 137 -3.06 10.64 12.75
N ALA A 138 -3.79 10.74 11.63
CA ALA A 138 -4.85 9.78 11.29
C ALA A 138 -4.31 8.38 11.01
N LEU A 139 -3.15 8.27 10.36
CA LEU A 139 -2.44 6.99 10.15
C LEU A 139 -1.99 6.39 11.48
N GLU A 140 -1.40 7.21 12.35
CA GLU A 140 -0.94 6.77 13.68
C GLU A 140 -2.11 6.27 14.54
N ALA A 141 -3.20 7.04 14.63
CA ALA A 141 -4.39 6.64 15.36
C ALA A 141 -5.01 5.36 14.77
N SER A 142 -4.95 5.19 13.45
CA SER A 142 -5.43 3.98 12.78
C SER A 142 -4.57 2.77 13.07
N TRP A 143 -3.25 2.94 13.10
CA TRP A 143 -2.31 1.90 13.51
C TRP A 143 -2.62 1.43 14.94
N GLN A 144 -2.63 2.34 15.89
CA GLN A 144 -2.86 2.07 17.31
C GLN A 144 -4.20 1.37 17.57
N ALA A 145 -5.25 1.81 16.90
CA ALA A 145 -6.59 1.27 17.14
C ALA A 145 -6.86 -0.06 16.42
N LEU A 146 -6.33 -0.26 15.21
CA LEU A 146 -6.77 -1.32 14.32
C LEU A 146 -5.75 -2.43 14.12
N VAL A 147 -4.45 -2.13 14.16
CA VAL A 147 -3.39 -3.06 13.76
C VAL A 147 -2.44 -3.40 14.90
N GLU A 148 -1.99 -2.43 15.64
CA GLU A 148 -0.98 -2.60 16.70
C GLU A 148 -1.36 -3.70 17.73
N PRO A 149 -2.63 -3.82 18.18
CA PRO A 149 -3.01 -4.88 19.12
C PRO A 149 -2.81 -6.31 18.59
N ASP A 150 -2.90 -6.48 17.26
CA ASP A 150 -2.71 -7.77 16.60
C ASP A 150 -1.32 -7.89 15.94
N TRP A 151 -0.50 -6.83 16.02
CA TRP A 151 0.76 -6.73 15.29
C TRP A 151 1.75 -7.87 15.54
N PRO A 152 2.00 -8.33 16.77
CA PRO A 152 2.93 -9.44 16.99
C PRO A 152 2.54 -10.70 16.20
N ARG A 153 1.24 -10.99 16.12
CA ARG A 153 0.70 -12.13 15.38
C ARG A 153 0.79 -11.91 13.86
N LEU A 154 0.41 -10.73 13.39
CA LEU A 154 0.48 -10.37 11.98
C LEU A 154 1.93 -10.41 11.49
N ARG A 155 2.85 -9.82 12.24
CA ARG A 155 4.28 -9.82 11.94
C ARG A 155 4.83 -11.23 11.81
N ALA A 156 4.49 -12.15 12.71
CA ALA A 156 4.96 -13.53 12.64
C ALA A 156 4.45 -14.26 11.37
N VAL A 157 3.26 -13.91 10.86
CA VAL A 157 2.74 -14.44 9.59
C VAL A 157 3.50 -13.86 8.41
N LEU A 158 3.72 -12.55 8.41
CA LEU A 158 4.45 -11.85 7.34
C LEU A 158 5.92 -12.29 7.26
N GLU A 159 6.58 -12.48 8.40
CA GLU A 159 7.96 -13.00 8.44
C GLU A 159 8.07 -14.40 7.85
N ARG A 160 7.13 -15.28 8.16
CA ARG A 160 7.08 -16.63 7.55
C ARG A 160 6.86 -16.57 6.04
N ASP A 161 5.96 -15.70 5.57
CA ASP A 161 5.74 -15.52 4.13
C ASP A 161 6.97 -14.93 3.44
N LEU A 162 7.66 -13.98 4.08
CA LEU A 162 8.89 -13.41 3.58
C LEU A 162 9.98 -14.48 3.41
N VAL A 163 10.19 -15.34 4.42
CA VAL A 163 11.15 -16.45 4.33
C VAL A 163 10.78 -17.43 3.22
N ARG A 164 9.50 -17.80 3.09
CA ARG A 164 9.00 -18.66 2.02
C ARG A 164 9.27 -18.06 0.64
N ARG A 165 8.98 -16.78 0.44
CA ARG A 165 9.19 -16.08 -0.84
C ARG A 165 10.67 -15.91 -1.17
N ALA A 166 11.49 -15.59 -0.18
CA ALA A 166 12.93 -15.50 -0.37
C ALA A 166 13.53 -16.86 -0.75
N GLY A 167 13.08 -17.94 -0.12
CA GLY A 167 13.47 -19.31 -0.47
C GLY A 167 13.02 -19.68 -1.90
N HIS A 168 11.78 -19.37 -2.27
CA HIS A 168 11.26 -19.61 -3.62
C HIS A 168 12.07 -18.84 -4.69
N LEU A 169 12.37 -17.57 -4.41
CA LEU A 169 13.23 -16.76 -5.28
C LEU A 169 14.62 -17.36 -5.45
N ALA A 170 15.24 -17.82 -4.35
CA ALA A 170 16.58 -18.41 -4.38
C ALA A 170 16.63 -19.73 -5.20
N MET A 171 15.56 -20.54 -5.12
CA MET A 171 15.51 -21.83 -5.79
C MET A 171 15.07 -21.75 -7.26
N TYR A 172 14.12 -20.88 -7.58
CA TYR A 172 13.43 -20.87 -8.87
C TYR A 172 13.63 -19.58 -9.66
N GLY A 173 14.29 -18.59 -9.08
CA GLY A 173 14.58 -17.31 -9.72
C GLY A 173 13.37 -16.36 -9.78
N TRP A 174 13.64 -15.17 -10.33
CA TRP A 174 12.68 -14.04 -10.32
C TRP A 174 11.41 -14.30 -11.12
N ALA A 175 11.50 -14.96 -12.28
CA ALA A 175 10.32 -15.20 -13.12
C ALA A 175 9.27 -16.05 -12.36
N ALA A 176 9.72 -17.10 -11.68
CA ALA A 176 8.86 -17.96 -10.87
C ALA A 176 8.32 -17.22 -9.64
N ALA A 177 9.19 -16.49 -8.91
CA ALA A 177 8.81 -15.74 -7.73
C ALA A 177 7.76 -14.66 -8.02
N LEU A 178 7.83 -13.98 -9.17
CA LEU A 178 6.87 -12.96 -9.58
C LEU A 178 5.57 -13.56 -10.11
N SER A 179 5.61 -14.71 -10.78
CA SER A 179 4.40 -15.41 -11.24
C SER A 179 3.53 -15.93 -10.07
N ASP A 180 4.16 -16.20 -8.93
CA ASP A 180 3.48 -16.65 -7.71
C ASP A 180 2.87 -15.50 -6.86
N LEU A 181 3.10 -14.24 -7.24
CA LEU A 181 2.56 -13.10 -6.49
C LEU A 181 1.05 -12.93 -6.65
N ASP A 182 0.56 -13.09 -7.87
CA ASP A 182 -0.86 -12.92 -8.20
C ASP A 182 -1.15 -13.59 -9.55
N SER A 183 -2.24 -14.35 -9.63
CA SER A 183 -2.68 -15.04 -10.86
C SER A 183 -2.96 -14.08 -12.03
N ARG A 184 -3.11 -12.78 -11.77
CA ARG A 184 -3.31 -11.73 -12.77
C ARG A 184 -1.99 -11.15 -13.29
N VAL A 185 -0.86 -11.47 -12.67
CA VAL A 185 0.46 -11.06 -13.12
C VAL A 185 0.98 -12.10 -14.09
N SER A 186 1.18 -11.75 -15.34
CA SER A 186 1.84 -12.59 -16.31
C SER A 186 3.23 -12.03 -16.62
N TRP A 187 4.21 -12.89 -16.54
CA TRP A 187 5.58 -12.56 -16.84
C TRP A 187 5.92 -12.97 -18.28
N ARG A 188 6.49 -12.07 -19.06
CA ARG A 188 7.00 -12.37 -20.38
C ARG A 188 8.48 -11.95 -20.46
N SER A 189 9.36 -12.89 -20.74
CA SER A 189 10.70 -12.56 -21.19
C SER A 189 10.63 -12.31 -22.71
N GLU A 190 10.86 -11.09 -23.15
CA GLU A 190 11.05 -10.84 -24.57
C GLU A 190 12.42 -11.38 -24.96
N GLY A 191 12.43 -12.57 -25.58
CA GLY A 191 13.64 -13.22 -26.05
C GLY A 191 14.12 -12.63 -27.38
N ARG A 192 15.17 -11.83 -27.34
CA ARG A 192 16.16 -11.74 -28.40
C ARG A 192 17.53 -12.03 -27.78
N PRO A 193 18.38 -12.79 -28.43
CA PRO A 193 19.73 -13.05 -27.93
C PRO A 193 20.57 -11.77 -28.07
N GLY A 194 20.65 -11.03 -26.98
CA GLY A 194 21.44 -9.82 -26.81
C GLY A 194 21.70 -9.58 -25.32
N PRO A 195 22.73 -8.79 -24.91
CA PRO A 195 23.23 -8.72 -23.54
C PRO A 195 22.33 -8.06 -22.53
N SER A 196 21.07 -7.73 -22.84
CA SER A 196 20.11 -7.15 -21.90
C SER A 196 18.70 -7.67 -22.14
N ARG A 197 18.26 -8.63 -21.33
CA ARG A 197 16.87 -9.09 -21.31
C ARG A 197 16.07 -8.24 -20.35
N CYS A 198 15.21 -7.38 -20.89
CA CYS A 198 14.14 -6.77 -20.10
C CYS A 198 12.95 -7.73 -20.03
N ALA A 199 12.42 -7.92 -18.86
CA ALA A 199 11.20 -8.70 -18.66
C ALA A 199 10.04 -7.74 -18.39
N ARG A 200 8.84 -8.02 -18.95
CA ARG A 200 7.63 -7.20 -18.77
C ARG A 200 6.60 -7.97 -17.97
N ALA A 201 6.11 -7.36 -16.90
CA ALA A 201 4.93 -7.83 -16.18
C ALA A 201 3.67 -7.14 -16.71
N ARG A 202 2.63 -7.89 -17.02
CA ARG A 202 1.31 -7.36 -17.40
C ARG A 202 0.31 -7.58 -16.29
N VAL A 203 -0.33 -6.49 -15.85
CA VAL A 203 -1.44 -6.52 -14.89
C VAL A 203 -2.70 -6.06 -15.62
N PRO A 204 -3.77 -6.86 -15.67
CA PRO A 204 -5.03 -6.44 -16.30
C PRO A 204 -5.68 -5.32 -15.49
N ASN A 205 -6.17 -4.28 -16.16
CA ASN A 205 -7.05 -3.27 -15.58
C ASN A 205 -8.42 -3.92 -15.37
N GLY A 206 -8.87 -4.06 -14.16
CA GLY A 206 -10.24 -4.49 -13.95
C GLY A 206 -10.47 -5.12 -12.59
N THR A 207 -11.47 -4.60 -11.92
CA THR A 207 -12.39 -5.19 -10.95
C THR A 207 -11.89 -6.45 -10.25
N GLY A 208 -11.22 -6.32 -9.15
CA GLY A 208 -10.93 -7.46 -8.30
C GLY A 208 -9.75 -7.18 -7.38
N THR A 209 -10.05 -7.23 -6.13
CA THR A 209 -9.22 -7.53 -4.97
C THR A 209 -7.78 -7.87 -5.32
N GLY A 210 -6.88 -6.93 -5.23
CA GLY A 210 -5.48 -7.21 -5.42
C GLY A 210 -4.64 -5.98 -5.18
N TRP A 211 -3.62 -6.19 -4.45
CA TRP A 211 -2.52 -5.30 -4.21
C TRP A 211 -2.07 -4.62 -5.50
N PRO A 212 -1.85 -3.30 -5.53
CA PRO A 212 -0.98 -2.77 -6.55
C PRO A 212 0.38 -3.42 -6.30
N ALA A 213 0.82 -4.27 -7.21
CA ALA A 213 2.20 -4.70 -7.25
C ALA A 213 3.04 -3.44 -7.52
N ARG A 214 3.39 -2.73 -6.46
CA ARG A 214 4.51 -1.80 -6.50
C ARG A 214 5.73 -2.66 -6.31
N ALA A 215 6.37 -3.00 -7.41
CA ALA A 215 7.79 -3.28 -7.36
C ALA A 215 8.43 -1.98 -6.86
N CYS A 216 8.79 -1.95 -5.57
CA CYS A 216 9.67 -0.91 -5.06
C CYS A 216 11.02 -1.13 -5.75
N CYS A 217 11.31 -0.33 -6.77
CA CYS A 217 12.65 -0.14 -7.29
C CYS A 217 13.42 0.78 -6.37
#